data_25d26d1aaf3d32c1a036233347adafa1
#
_entry.id   25d26d1aaf3d32c1a036233347adafa1
#
_cell.length_a   1.000
_cell.length_b   1.000
_cell.length_c   1.000
_cell.angle_alpha   90.00
_cell.angle_beta   90.00
_cell.angle_gamma   90.00
#
_symmetry.space_group_name_H-M   'P 1'
#
loop_
_entity.id
_entity.type
_entity.pdbx_description
1 polymer ?
#
loop_
_entity_poly.entity_id
_entity_poly.type
_entity_poly.pdbx_seq_one_letter_code
_entity_poly.pdbx_strand_id
1 'polypeptide(L)'
;MRIRGQNKISWLRNVAFCAIAIFACGIIPAKANPVVIGVPSWASAKVTANVVDQLLREELGLETELREQGTLGILAGIDKGDVQVHPEIWLPNLEQAVERYAYDRGTLALSVNSGTAAQNICTTKATQEQTGLENVSDLADPEMAAKFDTNSDGLGEIWIGAPTWSSTDIERVRAKSYGYDKTMSLLTMEEDVAMAAVDVAASLGKPIVFYCYSPHHVFRLHDIRILKEPDYDPEKWNIVAPADDPNWLEHSMAGTSWEPSSFRIGYAKELETSMPKAAGLLKQLSFAPIDSIDMSYKVLVDGIAPEEVASSWIAENREKISEWLEKAE
;
A
#
# COMPACT_ATOMS: atom_id res chain seq x y z
N MET A 1 -56.11 -96.05 -0.41
CA MET A 1 -55.05 -96.99 -0.78
C MET A 1 -53.75 -96.18 -0.77
N ARG A 2 -52.99 -96.29 0.25
CA ARG A 2 -51.56 -96.60 0.41
C ARG A 2 -50.68 -96.05 -0.71
N ILE A 3 -49.54 -95.31 -0.56
CA ILE A 3 -48.35 -95.54 0.32
C ILE A 3 -47.49 -94.30 0.28
N ARG A 4 -47.02 -93.79 1.34
CA ARG A 4 -45.67 -93.66 1.92
C ARG A 4 -44.53 -93.33 0.96
N GLY A 5 -43.73 -92.33 1.29
CA GLY A 5 -42.34 -92.16 0.90
C GLY A 5 -41.69 -90.83 1.31
N GLN A 6 -41.25 -90.84 2.50
CA GLN A 6 -39.93 -90.55 3.13
C GLN A 6 -39.22 -89.23 2.75
N ASN A 7 -38.98 -88.46 3.80
CA ASN A 7 -38.06 -87.33 3.96
C ASN A 7 -36.62 -87.66 3.56
N LYS A 8 -35.93 -86.72 2.90
CA LYS A 8 -34.50 -86.46 3.05
C LYS A 8 -34.23 -85.00 3.27
N ILE A 9 -33.83 -84.70 4.50
CA ILE A 9 -33.28 -83.39 4.91
C ILE A 9 -31.85 -83.30 4.36
N SER A 10 -31.57 -82.29 3.54
CA SER A 10 -30.20 -81.93 3.22
C SER A 10 -29.88 -80.56 3.80
N TRP A 11 -28.97 -80.58 4.73
CA TRP A 11 -28.38 -79.37 5.34
C TRP A 11 -27.49 -78.62 4.29
N LEU A 12 -27.88 -77.47 3.86
CA LEU A 12 -27.03 -76.53 3.17
C LEU A 12 -26.57 -75.48 4.17
N ARG A 13 -25.26 -75.50 4.47
CA ARG A 13 -24.55 -74.54 5.27
C ARG A 13 -24.44 -73.24 4.48
N ASN A 14 -25.20 -72.22 4.87
CA ASN A 14 -25.00 -70.87 4.39
C ASN A 14 -23.71 -70.27 5.00
N VAL A 15 -22.66 -70.14 4.20
CA VAL A 15 -21.47 -69.37 4.50
C VAL A 15 -21.79 -67.91 4.15
N ALA A 16 -22.06 -67.09 5.16
CA ALA A 16 -22.20 -65.66 5.00
C ALA A 16 -20.80 -65.06 4.79
N PHE A 17 -20.50 -64.59 3.55
CA PHE A 17 -19.36 -63.75 3.26
C PHE A 17 -19.68 -62.32 3.77
N CYS A 18 -19.14 -61.93 4.93
CA CYS A 18 -19.08 -60.51 5.33
C CYS A 18 -18.02 -59.81 4.47
N ALA A 19 -18.47 -59.11 3.42
CA ALA A 19 -17.63 -58.15 2.71
C ALA A 19 -17.43 -56.91 3.60
N ILE A 20 -16.27 -56.78 4.23
CA ILE A 20 -15.85 -55.55 4.91
C ILE A 20 -15.54 -54.53 3.83
N ALA A 21 -16.47 -53.60 3.55
CA ALA A 21 -16.23 -52.41 2.75
C ALA A 21 -15.34 -51.48 3.58
N ILE A 22 -14.05 -51.45 3.29
CA ILE A 22 -13.12 -50.43 3.80
C ILE A 22 -13.50 -49.12 3.06
N PHE A 23 -14.30 -48.28 3.72
CA PHE A 23 -14.47 -46.87 3.32
C PHE A 23 -13.11 -46.18 3.53
N ALA A 24 -12.30 -46.09 2.48
CA ALA A 24 -11.19 -45.16 2.42
C ALA A 24 -11.78 -43.75 2.49
N CYS A 25 -11.91 -43.18 3.67
CA CYS A 25 -12.22 -41.78 3.87
C CYS A 25 -11.03 -41.00 3.32
N GLY A 26 -11.10 -40.61 2.04
CA GLY A 26 -10.15 -39.72 1.43
C GLY A 26 -10.20 -38.41 2.23
N ILE A 27 -9.15 -38.14 3.00
CA ILE A 27 -8.92 -36.85 3.59
C ILE A 27 -8.71 -35.91 2.38
N ILE A 28 -9.77 -35.21 1.96
CA ILE A 28 -9.63 -34.08 1.04
C ILE A 28 -8.85 -33.05 1.85
N PRO A 29 -7.62 -32.69 1.46
CA PRO A 29 -6.91 -31.63 2.17
C PRO A 29 -7.79 -30.39 2.10
N ALA A 30 -8.13 -29.83 3.24
CA ALA A 30 -8.80 -28.53 3.31
C ALA A 30 -7.89 -27.55 2.54
N LYS A 31 -8.43 -26.95 1.47
CA LYS A 31 -7.70 -25.94 0.74
C LYS A 31 -7.40 -24.79 1.72
N ALA A 32 -6.13 -24.53 1.95
CA ALA A 32 -5.74 -23.40 2.79
C ALA A 32 -6.28 -22.10 2.14
N ASN A 33 -6.80 -21.20 2.96
CA ASN A 33 -7.21 -19.90 2.45
C ASN A 33 -5.98 -19.18 1.85
N PRO A 34 -6.14 -18.46 0.73
CA PRO A 34 -5.03 -17.73 0.13
C PRO A 34 -4.54 -16.63 1.09
N VAL A 35 -3.25 -16.32 1.01
CA VAL A 35 -2.69 -15.12 1.65
C VAL A 35 -3.15 -13.91 0.84
N VAL A 36 -4.00 -13.09 1.41
CA VAL A 36 -4.52 -11.88 0.76
C VAL A 36 -3.56 -10.73 0.98
N ILE A 37 -3.08 -10.16 -0.14
CA ILE A 37 -2.17 -9.02 -0.17
C ILE A 37 -2.98 -7.81 -0.61
N GLY A 38 -3.05 -6.79 0.25
CA GLY A 38 -3.66 -5.52 -0.11
C GLY A 38 -2.82 -4.78 -1.15
N VAL A 39 -3.47 -4.12 -2.10
CA VAL A 39 -2.80 -3.37 -3.17
C VAL A 39 -3.23 -1.91 -3.10
N PRO A 40 -2.40 -1.02 -2.55
CA PRO A 40 -2.62 0.42 -2.60
C PRO A 40 -2.54 0.98 -4.03
N SER A 41 -3.05 2.20 -4.26
CA SER A 41 -3.22 2.73 -5.62
C SER A 41 -1.95 3.30 -6.27
N TRP A 42 -0.87 3.60 -5.52
CA TRP A 42 0.35 4.16 -6.12
C TRP A 42 1.27 3.10 -6.73
N ALA A 43 2.05 3.51 -7.70
CA ALA A 43 2.79 2.63 -8.59
C ALA A 43 3.81 1.72 -7.90
N SER A 44 4.65 2.25 -6.98
CA SER A 44 5.65 1.42 -6.27
C SER A 44 4.99 0.35 -5.42
N ALA A 45 3.89 0.66 -4.72
CA ALA A 45 3.18 -0.31 -3.90
C ALA A 45 2.50 -1.41 -4.72
N LYS A 46 2.01 -1.09 -5.92
CA LYS A 46 1.51 -2.11 -6.84
C LYS A 46 2.61 -3.11 -7.21
N VAL A 47 3.81 -2.64 -7.49
CA VAL A 47 4.96 -3.50 -7.78
C VAL A 47 5.38 -4.27 -6.53
N THR A 48 5.51 -3.63 -5.38
CA THR A 48 5.86 -4.28 -4.11
C THR A 48 4.87 -5.39 -3.74
N ALA A 49 3.55 -5.15 -3.93
CA ALA A 49 2.53 -6.17 -3.74
C ALA A 49 2.73 -7.38 -4.65
N ASN A 50 3.06 -7.15 -5.94
CA ASN A 50 3.36 -8.22 -6.89
C ASN A 50 4.67 -8.96 -6.57
N VAL A 51 5.70 -8.27 -6.04
CA VAL A 51 6.92 -8.93 -5.55
C VAL A 51 6.58 -9.86 -4.39
N VAL A 52 5.79 -9.40 -3.42
CA VAL A 52 5.34 -10.24 -2.30
C VAL A 52 4.53 -11.43 -2.80
N ASP A 53 3.58 -11.22 -3.70
CA ASP A 53 2.77 -12.26 -4.32
C ASP A 53 3.63 -13.35 -4.97
N GLN A 54 4.55 -12.96 -5.86
CA GLN A 54 5.40 -13.90 -6.57
C GLN A 54 6.33 -14.66 -5.62
N LEU A 55 6.94 -13.99 -4.64
CA LEU A 55 7.80 -14.66 -3.66
C LEU A 55 7.04 -15.67 -2.80
N LEU A 56 5.84 -15.33 -2.32
CA LEU A 56 5.03 -16.26 -1.53
C LEU A 56 4.60 -17.47 -2.37
N ARG A 57 4.26 -17.29 -3.64
CA ARG A 57 3.88 -18.38 -4.54
C ARG A 57 5.06 -19.23 -4.98
N GLU A 58 6.12 -18.60 -5.47
CA GLU A 58 7.23 -19.30 -6.13
C GLU A 58 8.20 -19.92 -5.15
N GLU A 59 8.54 -19.22 -4.06
CA GLU A 59 9.52 -19.69 -3.09
C GLU A 59 8.90 -20.52 -1.96
N LEU A 60 7.63 -20.24 -1.58
CA LEU A 60 6.98 -20.91 -0.46
C LEU A 60 5.79 -21.80 -0.87
N GLY A 61 5.40 -21.80 -2.15
CA GLY A 61 4.29 -22.64 -2.66
C GLY A 61 2.91 -22.27 -2.09
N LEU A 62 2.72 -21.02 -1.66
CA LEU A 62 1.47 -20.56 -1.07
C LEU A 62 0.49 -20.10 -2.15
N GLU A 63 -0.81 -20.26 -1.91
CA GLU A 63 -1.83 -19.58 -2.70
C GLU A 63 -1.97 -18.13 -2.20
N THR A 64 -2.08 -17.19 -3.11
CA THR A 64 -2.17 -15.75 -2.83
C THR A 64 -3.33 -15.10 -3.58
N GLU A 65 -3.79 -13.94 -3.10
CA GLU A 65 -4.79 -13.10 -3.76
C GLU A 65 -4.34 -11.63 -3.63
N LEU A 66 -4.26 -10.93 -4.75
CA LEU A 66 -4.05 -9.47 -4.78
C LEU A 66 -5.41 -8.78 -4.70
N ARG A 67 -5.58 -7.85 -3.74
CA ARG A 67 -6.85 -7.15 -3.51
C ARG A 67 -6.64 -5.64 -3.42
N GLU A 68 -7.15 -4.92 -4.41
CA GLU A 68 -7.10 -3.46 -4.42
C GLU A 68 -7.91 -2.86 -3.27
N GLN A 69 -7.27 -2.05 -2.46
CA GLN A 69 -7.87 -1.37 -1.30
C GLN A 69 -7.08 -0.12 -0.92
N GLY A 70 -7.77 0.85 -0.32
CA GLY A 70 -7.11 2.00 0.34
C GLY A 70 -6.34 1.57 1.60
N THR A 71 -5.32 2.35 1.96
CA THR A 71 -4.36 2.04 3.02
C THR A 71 -4.99 1.67 4.37
N LEU A 72 -5.94 2.46 4.84
CA LEU A 72 -6.67 2.19 6.09
C LEU A 72 -7.57 0.96 5.98
N GLY A 73 -8.13 0.70 4.79
CA GLY A 73 -8.93 -0.50 4.52
C GLY A 73 -8.10 -1.77 4.63
N ILE A 74 -6.86 -1.75 4.11
CA ILE A 74 -5.92 -2.87 4.23
C ILE A 74 -5.59 -3.15 5.71
N LEU A 75 -5.25 -2.12 6.49
CA LEU A 75 -4.94 -2.27 7.91
C LEU A 75 -6.13 -2.79 8.72
N ALA A 76 -7.33 -2.28 8.45
CA ALA A 76 -8.55 -2.80 9.08
C ALA A 76 -8.86 -4.25 8.65
N GLY A 77 -8.51 -4.63 7.42
CA GLY A 77 -8.60 -6.01 6.92
C GLY A 77 -7.62 -6.94 7.64
N ILE A 78 -6.40 -6.48 7.92
CA ILE A 78 -5.40 -7.23 8.70
C ILE A 78 -5.93 -7.48 10.11
N ASP A 79 -6.48 -6.46 10.76
CA ASP A 79 -7.05 -6.59 12.11
C ASP A 79 -8.20 -7.60 12.18
N LYS A 80 -8.99 -7.74 11.12
CA LYS A 80 -10.11 -8.69 11.01
C LYS A 80 -9.72 -10.09 10.52
N GLY A 81 -8.50 -10.24 9.99
CA GLY A 81 -8.04 -11.48 9.36
C GLY A 81 -8.45 -11.65 7.89
N ASP A 82 -9.05 -10.63 7.27
CA ASP A 82 -9.49 -10.65 5.86
C ASP A 82 -8.37 -10.36 4.86
N VAL A 83 -7.31 -9.71 5.31
CA VAL A 83 -6.09 -9.36 4.57
C VAL A 83 -4.89 -9.78 5.42
N GLN A 84 -3.80 -10.24 4.78
CA GLN A 84 -2.62 -10.68 5.51
C GLN A 84 -1.41 -9.77 5.31
N VAL A 85 -1.33 -8.97 4.23
CA VAL A 85 -0.15 -8.15 3.95
C VAL A 85 -0.55 -6.75 3.45
N HIS A 86 0.15 -5.73 3.98
CA HIS A 86 0.20 -4.37 3.46
C HIS A 86 1.61 -4.12 2.89
N PRO A 87 1.78 -3.89 1.58
CA PRO A 87 3.10 -3.84 0.96
C PRO A 87 3.92 -2.61 1.31
N GLU A 88 3.28 -1.47 1.61
CA GLU A 88 3.98 -0.22 1.94
C GLU A 88 3.19 0.61 2.98
N ILE A 89 3.45 0.38 4.25
CA ILE A 89 2.95 1.24 5.35
C ILE A 89 3.85 2.45 5.46
N TRP A 90 3.32 3.62 5.09
CA TRP A 90 4.02 4.89 5.19
C TRP A 90 3.82 5.54 6.55
N LEU A 91 4.93 5.94 7.18
CA LEU A 91 4.96 6.69 8.43
C LEU A 91 5.51 8.10 8.17
N PRO A 92 4.98 9.13 8.86
CA PRO A 92 4.00 9.09 9.95
C PRO A 92 2.53 8.99 9.52
N ASN A 93 2.20 8.91 8.23
CA ASN A 93 0.83 8.95 7.71
C ASN A 93 -0.13 7.97 8.39
N LEU A 94 0.36 6.77 8.70
CA LEU A 94 -0.41 5.66 9.28
C LEU A 94 -0.04 5.39 10.75
N GLU A 95 0.67 6.32 11.41
CA GLU A 95 1.18 6.11 12.77
C GLU A 95 0.08 5.72 13.75
N GLN A 96 -1.03 6.46 13.78
CA GLN A 96 -2.16 6.17 14.67
C GLN A 96 -2.79 4.79 14.42
N ALA A 97 -2.86 4.39 13.14
CA ALA A 97 -3.36 3.07 12.78
C ALA A 97 -2.36 1.97 13.16
N VAL A 98 -1.06 2.21 12.99
CA VAL A 98 0.00 1.29 13.45
C VAL A 98 -0.02 1.17 14.98
N GLU A 99 -0.14 2.29 15.72
CA GLU A 99 -0.29 2.26 17.18
C GLU A 99 -1.46 1.36 17.60
N ARG A 100 -2.63 1.60 17.03
CA ARG A 100 -3.86 0.83 17.31
C ARG A 100 -3.71 -0.67 16.99
N TYR A 101 -3.17 -1.02 15.82
CA TYR A 101 -3.18 -2.41 15.37
C TYR A 101 -1.93 -3.20 15.78
N ALA A 102 -0.76 -2.59 15.83
CA ALA A 102 0.47 -3.27 16.21
C ALA A 102 0.68 -3.32 17.73
N TYR A 103 0.39 -2.21 18.44
CA TYR A 103 0.71 -2.10 19.87
C TYR A 103 -0.51 -2.37 20.76
N ASP A 104 -1.68 -1.74 20.49
CA ASP A 104 -2.86 -1.92 21.33
C ASP A 104 -3.53 -3.28 21.12
N ARG A 105 -3.72 -3.69 19.86
CA ARG A 105 -4.42 -4.94 19.52
C ARG A 105 -3.48 -6.11 19.26
N GLY A 106 -2.25 -5.84 18.86
CA GLY A 106 -1.26 -6.87 18.56
C GLY A 106 -1.62 -7.74 17.34
N THR A 107 -2.36 -7.20 16.38
CA THR A 107 -2.80 -7.91 15.16
C THR A 107 -1.89 -7.64 13.97
N LEU A 108 -1.14 -6.53 13.99
CA LEU A 108 -0.20 -6.12 12.95
C LEU A 108 1.24 -6.35 13.42
N ALA A 109 2.09 -6.84 12.53
CA ALA A 109 3.55 -6.82 12.65
C ALA A 109 4.16 -6.04 11.49
N LEU A 110 5.36 -5.47 11.71
CA LEU A 110 6.08 -4.67 10.71
C LEU A 110 7.42 -5.32 10.36
N SER A 111 7.87 -5.14 9.11
CA SER A 111 9.23 -5.55 8.72
C SER A 111 10.29 -4.83 9.57
N VAL A 112 11.44 -5.47 9.78
CA VAL A 112 12.52 -4.92 10.61
C VAL A 112 13.22 -3.74 9.92
N ASN A 113 13.29 -3.79 8.59
CA ASN A 113 13.92 -2.74 7.76
C ASN A 113 12.86 -1.76 7.27
N SER A 114 13.25 -0.50 7.10
CA SER A 114 12.41 0.55 6.54
C SER A 114 13.13 1.23 5.36
N GLY A 115 12.37 1.62 4.36
CA GLY A 115 12.81 2.56 3.34
C GLY A 115 12.76 4.00 3.88
N THR A 116 13.78 4.81 3.56
CA THR A 116 13.77 6.25 3.86
C THR A 116 12.86 6.97 2.86
N ALA A 117 12.06 7.89 3.34
CA ALA A 117 11.11 8.65 2.56
C ALA A 117 11.03 10.12 2.99
N ALA A 118 10.43 10.96 2.17
CA ALA A 118 10.07 12.35 2.50
C ALA A 118 8.79 12.74 1.77
N GLN A 119 8.06 13.71 2.33
CA GLN A 119 6.80 14.21 1.78
C GLN A 119 6.84 15.74 1.79
N ASN A 120 6.38 16.37 0.72
CA ASN A 120 6.55 17.81 0.53
C ASN A 120 5.47 18.38 -0.40
N ILE A 121 5.47 19.69 -0.55
CA ILE A 121 4.85 20.39 -1.67
C ILE A 121 5.96 20.77 -2.67
N CYS A 122 5.73 20.48 -3.93
CA CYS A 122 6.69 20.64 -5.00
C CYS A 122 6.17 21.51 -6.13
N THR A 123 7.14 22.02 -6.89
CA THR A 123 6.91 22.68 -8.18
C THR A 123 8.05 22.31 -9.14
N THR A 124 7.96 22.74 -10.41
CA THR A 124 9.11 22.62 -11.32
C THR A 124 10.02 23.85 -11.19
N LYS A 125 11.31 23.70 -11.53
CA LYS A 125 12.24 24.83 -11.60
C LYS A 125 11.71 25.94 -12.51
N ALA A 126 11.16 25.59 -13.66
CA ALA A 126 10.58 26.54 -14.60
C ALA A 126 9.42 27.34 -13.97
N THR A 127 8.54 26.66 -13.23
CA THR A 127 7.46 27.33 -12.47
C THR A 127 8.02 28.29 -11.43
N GLN A 128 9.03 27.86 -10.66
CA GLN A 128 9.65 28.70 -9.64
C GLN A 128 10.27 29.97 -10.25
N GLU A 129 11.01 29.83 -11.34
CA GLU A 129 11.62 30.96 -12.06
C GLU A 129 10.57 31.90 -12.66
N GLN A 130 9.45 31.38 -13.16
CA GLN A 130 8.36 32.13 -13.75
C GLN A 130 7.50 32.88 -12.74
N THR A 131 7.21 32.22 -11.60
CA THR A 131 6.23 32.72 -10.62
C THR A 131 6.86 33.39 -9.42
N GLY A 132 8.10 33.04 -9.08
CA GLY A 132 8.77 33.43 -7.85
C GLY A 132 8.30 32.63 -6.62
N LEU A 133 7.55 31.50 -6.79
CA LEU A 133 7.09 30.65 -5.69
C LEU A 133 8.28 29.99 -5.00
N GLU A 134 8.49 30.26 -3.72
CA GLU A 134 9.58 29.66 -2.92
C GLU A 134 9.11 28.90 -1.69
N ASN A 135 8.04 29.36 -1.04
CA ASN A 135 7.58 28.82 0.23
C ASN A 135 6.16 28.26 0.11
N VAL A 136 5.82 27.25 0.91
CA VAL A 136 4.44 26.72 0.99
C VAL A 136 3.46 27.84 1.40
N SER A 137 3.87 28.72 2.31
CA SER A 137 3.06 29.87 2.76
C SER A 137 2.72 30.89 1.67
N ASP A 138 3.53 30.96 0.61
CA ASP A 138 3.28 31.88 -0.51
C ASP A 138 1.97 31.56 -1.24
N LEU A 139 1.52 30.30 -1.18
CA LEU A 139 0.26 29.84 -1.77
C LEU A 139 -0.99 30.47 -1.11
N ALA A 140 -0.85 31.03 0.09
CA ALA A 140 -1.93 31.75 0.77
C ALA A 140 -2.09 33.21 0.27
N ASP A 141 -1.16 33.71 -0.57
CA ASP A 141 -1.29 34.99 -1.24
C ASP A 141 -2.17 34.83 -2.50
N PRO A 142 -3.31 35.55 -2.61
CA PRO A 142 -4.18 35.48 -3.79
C PRO A 142 -3.50 35.82 -5.12
N GLU A 143 -2.50 36.74 -5.13
CA GLU A 143 -1.76 37.08 -6.34
C GLU A 143 -0.83 35.95 -6.78
N MET A 144 -0.26 35.22 -5.84
CA MET A 144 0.53 34.02 -6.14
C MET A 144 -0.37 32.87 -6.59
N ALA A 145 -1.45 32.60 -5.85
CA ALA A 145 -2.40 31.52 -6.18
C ALA A 145 -3.02 31.68 -7.56
N ALA A 146 -3.35 32.93 -7.97
CA ALA A 146 -3.90 33.22 -9.30
C ALA A 146 -3.00 32.80 -10.47
N LYS A 147 -1.69 32.58 -10.24
CA LYS A 147 -0.77 32.08 -11.28
C LYS A 147 -0.97 30.61 -11.59
N PHE A 148 -1.68 29.91 -10.72
CA PHE A 148 -2.02 28.50 -10.82
C PHE A 148 -3.50 28.24 -11.13
N ASP A 149 -4.30 29.30 -11.35
CA ASP A 149 -5.71 29.20 -11.77
C ASP A 149 -5.78 28.81 -13.25
N THR A 150 -6.03 27.54 -13.53
CA THR A 150 -6.08 26.99 -14.90
C THR A 150 -7.49 26.94 -15.48
N ASN A 151 -8.51 27.06 -14.64
CA ASN A 151 -9.93 26.95 -15.00
C ASN A 151 -10.68 28.29 -14.94
N SER A 152 -10.05 29.38 -14.44
CA SER A 152 -10.58 30.72 -14.28
C SER A 152 -11.74 30.85 -13.29
N ASP A 153 -11.70 30.05 -12.21
CA ASP A 153 -12.68 30.14 -11.13
C ASP A 153 -12.24 31.05 -9.97
N GLY A 154 -11.04 31.58 -10.06
CA GLY A 154 -10.46 32.52 -9.09
C GLY A 154 -9.64 31.84 -7.99
N LEU A 155 -9.47 30.52 -8.04
CA LEU A 155 -8.61 29.74 -7.14
C LEU A 155 -7.47 29.10 -7.95
N GLY A 156 -6.28 29.05 -7.40
CA GLY A 156 -5.21 28.25 -7.97
C GLY A 156 -5.47 26.76 -7.73
N GLU A 157 -4.98 25.88 -8.60
CA GLU A 157 -5.09 24.43 -8.38
C GLU A 157 -3.82 23.84 -7.78
N ILE A 158 -4.00 22.94 -6.81
CA ILE A 158 -2.94 22.11 -6.25
C ILE A 158 -3.43 20.66 -6.09
N TRP A 159 -2.70 19.68 -6.62
CA TRP A 159 -2.94 18.28 -6.30
C TRP A 159 -2.37 17.95 -4.93
N ILE A 160 -3.21 17.35 -4.07
CA ILE A 160 -2.86 17.02 -2.67
C ILE A 160 -2.82 15.51 -2.38
N GLY A 161 -2.93 14.67 -3.40
CA GLY A 161 -2.88 13.20 -3.28
C GLY A 161 -4.09 12.49 -3.84
N ALA A 162 -4.05 11.16 -3.85
CA ALA A 162 -5.17 10.33 -4.28
C ALA A 162 -6.25 10.21 -3.17
N PRO A 163 -7.53 9.99 -3.53
CA PRO A 163 -8.64 9.94 -2.56
C PRO A 163 -8.49 8.87 -1.47
N THR A 164 -7.74 7.80 -1.76
CA THR A 164 -7.56 6.66 -0.86
C THR A 164 -6.28 6.75 0.00
N TRP A 165 -5.51 7.83 -0.14
CA TRP A 165 -4.27 8.02 0.61
C TRP A 165 -4.51 8.73 1.94
N SER A 166 -3.90 8.23 3.02
CA SER A 166 -3.94 8.91 4.32
C SER A 166 -3.22 10.26 4.32
N SER A 167 -2.19 10.43 3.46
CA SER A 167 -1.52 11.72 3.27
C SER A 167 -2.45 12.80 2.73
N THR A 168 -3.47 12.45 1.95
CA THR A 168 -4.41 13.41 1.37
C THR A 168 -5.21 14.16 2.45
N ASP A 169 -5.63 13.46 3.51
CA ASP A 169 -6.31 14.11 4.64
C ASP A 169 -5.34 14.98 5.44
N ILE A 170 -4.09 14.55 5.60
CA ILE A 170 -3.04 15.35 6.25
C ILE A 170 -2.73 16.61 5.43
N GLU A 171 -2.66 16.51 4.10
CA GLU A 171 -2.47 17.69 3.24
C GLU A 171 -3.64 18.68 3.29
N ARG A 172 -4.88 18.22 3.55
CA ARG A 172 -6.02 19.12 3.85
C ARG A 172 -5.79 19.91 5.14
N VAL A 173 -5.29 19.23 6.18
CA VAL A 173 -4.93 19.88 7.45
C VAL A 173 -3.80 20.88 7.24
N ARG A 174 -2.79 20.52 6.45
CA ARG A 174 -1.66 21.41 6.10
C ARG A 174 -2.15 22.64 5.32
N ALA A 175 -2.99 22.45 4.30
CA ALA A 175 -3.57 23.55 3.54
C ALA A 175 -4.27 24.55 4.44
N LYS A 176 -5.11 24.07 5.37
CA LYS A 176 -5.76 24.92 6.38
C LYS A 176 -4.74 25.60 7.30
N SER A 177 -3.73 24.88 7.77
CA SER A 177 -2.75 25.40 8.73
C SER A 177 -1.86 26.49 8.13
N TYR A 178 -1.50 26.37 6.84
CA TYR A 178 -0.80 27.40 6.08
C TYR A 178 -1.73 28.48 5.52
N GLY A 179 -3.05 28.25 5.48
CA GLY A 179 -4.07 29.20 5.04
C GLY A 179 -4.33 29.21 3.52
N TYR A 180 -3.68 28.33 2.73
CA TYR A 180 -3.89 28.28 1.29
C TYR A 180 -5.16 27.47 0.88
N ASP A 181 -5.85 26.88 1.83
CA ASP A 181 -7.18 26.31 1.61
C ASP A 181 -8.23 27.32 1.14
N LYS A 182 -7.96 28.62 1.28
CA LYS A 182 -8.83 29.72 0.87
C LYS A 182 -8.52 30.29 -0.49
N THR A 183 -7.32 30.03 -0.99
CA THR A 183 -6.78 30.57 -2.25
C THR A 183 -6.55 29.50 -3.29
N MET A 184 -6.46 28.23 -2.86
CA MET A 184 -6.18 27.09 -3.72
C MET A 184 -7.34 26.09 -3.70
N SER A 185 -7.70 25.58 -4.86
CA SER A 185 -8.57 24.44 -5.04
C SER A 185 -7.76 23.15 -4.79
N LEU A 186 -8.14 22.40 -3.76
CA LEU A 186 -7.43 21.18 -3.34
C LEU A 186 -7.90 19.98 -4.18
N LEU A 187 -7.16 19.65 -5.22
CA LEU A 187 -7.50 18.58 -6.15
C LEU A 187 -7.11 17.20 -5.60
N THR A 188 -8.02 16.25 -5.70
CA THR A 188 -7.75 14.84 -5.42
C THR A 188 -8.03 14.00 -6.67
N MET A 189 -7.04 13.27 -7.13
CA MET A 189 -7.12 12.36 -8.27
C MET A 189 -6.07 11.27 -8.13
N GLU A 190 -6.23 10.17 -8.86
CA GLU A 190 -5.25 9.09 -8.85
C GLU A 190 -3.88 9.58 -9.37
N GLU A 191 -2.82 8.95 -8.89
CA GLU A 191 -1.44 9.37 -9.11
C GLU A 191 -1.06 9.46 -10.59
N ASP A 192 -1.46 8.50 -11.39
CA ASP A 192 -1.18 8.46 -12.84
C ASP A 192 -1.74 9.68 -13.57
N VAL A 193 -2.97 10.10 -13.21
CA VAL A 193 -3.62 11.30 -13.77
C VAL A 193 -2.88 12.56 -13.33
N ALA A 194 -2.50 12.65 -12.05
CA ALA A 194 -1.78 13.79 -11.51
C ALA A 194 -0.38 13.91 -12.12
N MET A 195 0.35 12.83 -12.24
CA MET A 195 1.70 12.83 -12.85
C MET A 195 1.64 13.17 -14.33
N ALA A 196 0.64 12.68 -15.07
CA ALA A 196 0.41 13.12 -16.45
C ALA A 196 0.15 14.63 -16.55
N ALA A 197 -0.57 15.23 -15.60
CA ALA A 197 -0.76 16.67 -15.56
C ALA A 197 0.55 17.44 -15.28
N VAL A 198 1.42 16.90 -14.39
CA VAL A 198 2.78 17.44 -14.16
C VAL A 198 3.61 17.39 -15.42
N ASP A 199 3.61 16.26 -16.14
CA ASP A 199 4.34 16.08 -17.41
C ASP A 199 3.88 17.07 -18.48
N VAL A 200 2.57 17.24 -18.62
CA VAL A 200 1.99 18.20 -19.57
C VAL A 200 2.37 19.64 -19.20
N ALA A 201 2.23 20.02 -17.92
CA ALA A 201 2.57 21.37 -17.46
C ALA A 201 4.06 21.66 -17.67
N ALA A 202 4.94 20.73 -17.30
CA ALA A 202 6.39 20.85 -17.49
C ALA A 202 6.75 20.98 -18.99
N SER A 203 6.14 20.17 -19.86
CA SER A 203 6.37 20.20 -21.31
C SER A 203 5.91 21.50 -21.97
N LEU A 204 4.83 22.10 -21.46
CA LEU A 204 4.26 23.34 -21.98
C LEU A 204 4.81 24.60 -21.30
N GLY A 205 5.68 24.46 -20.30
CA GLY A 205 6.19 25.56 -19.48
C GLY A 205 5.09 26.28 -18.70
N LYS A 206 4.03 25.57 -18.31
CA LYS A 206 2.94 26.12 -17.51
C LYS A 206 3.24 25.97 -16.02
N PRO A 207 2.85 26.96 -15.19
CA PRO A 207 2.97 26.82 -13.74
C PRO A 207 2.20 25.62 -13.21
N ILE A 208 2.84 24.88 -12.27
CA ILE A 208 2.23 23.76 -11.56
C ILE A 208 2.76 23.67 -10.15
N VAL A 209 1.90 23.36 -9.19
CA VAL A 209 2.24 23.04 -7.80
C VAL A 209 1.49 21.78 -7.37
N PHE A 210 2.16 20.90 -6.65
CA PHE A 210 1.59 19.59 -6.32
C PHE A 210 2.25 18.98 -5.09
N TYR A 211 1.51 18.13 -4.38
CA TYR A 211 2.07 17.25 -3.37
C TYR A 211 3.03 16.26 -4.02
N CYS A 212 4.18 16.09 -3.42
CA CYS A 212 5.22 15.18 -3.89
C CYS A 212 5.81 14.38 -2.74
N TYR A 213 6.35 13.22 -3.05
CA TYR A 213 7.04 12.39 -2.07
C TYR A 213 8.26 11.72 -2.72
N SER A 214 9.23 11.38 -1.90
CA SER A 214 10.38 10.58 -2.35
C SER A 214 10.49 9.31 -1.50
N PRO A 215 10.91 8.19 -2.10
CA PRO A 215 11.38 8.02 -3.48
C PRO A 215 10.24 8.02 -4.51
N HIS A 216 10.39 8.77 -5.61
CA HIS A 216 9.41 8.86 -6.71
C HIS A 216 10.08 9.22 -8.03
N HIS A 217 9.60 8.67 -9.14
CA HIS A 217 10.18 8.88 -10.48
C HIS A 217 10.12 10.33 -10.98
N VAL A 218 9.21 11.17 -10.48
CA VAL A 218 9.05 12.56 -10.89
C VAL A 218 10.34 13.38 -10.75
N PHE A 219 11.16 13.07 -9.72
CA PHE A 219 12.46 13.70 -9.49
C PHE A 219 13.52 13.28 -10.52
N ARG A 220 13.31 12.16 -11.21
CA ARG A 220 14.17 11.70 -12.30
C ARG A 220 13.77 12.29 -13.65
N LEU A 221 12.46 12.55 -13.85
CA LEU A 221 11.93 13.07 -15.10
C LEU A 221 12.08 14.59 -15.22
N HIS A 222 11.88 15.31 -14.13
CA HIS A 222 11.80 16.77 -14.13
C HIS A 222 12.75 17.40 -13.11
N ASP A 223 13.17 18.64 -13.37
CA ASP A 223 13.89 19.45 -12.39
C ASP A 223 12.89 20.00 -11.35
N ILE A 224 12.56 19.13 -10.37
CA ILE A 224 11.60 19.43 -9.30
C ILE A 224 12.26 20.28 -8.22
N ARG A 225 11.51 21.22 -7.69
CA ARG A 225 11.84 22.06 -6.55
C ARG A 225 10.87 21.80 -5.42
N ILE A 226 11.41 21.45 -4.27
CA ILE A 226 10.66 21.35 -3.01
C ILE A 226 10.48 22.78 -2.48
N LEU A 227 9.26 23.14 -2.14
CA LEU A 227 8.96 24.42 -1.51
C LEU A 227 9.49 24.42 -0.08
N LYS A 228 9.99 25.60 0.33
CA LYS A 228 10.48 25.79 1.71
C LYS A 228 9.31 25.87 2.68
N GLU A 229 9.51 25.36 3.85
CA GLU A 229 8.58 25.42 4.98
C GLU A 229 9.36 25.37 6.30
N PRO A 230 8.75 25.77 7.44
CA PRO A 230 9.39 25.62 8.74
C PRO A 230 9.75 24.17 9.02
N ASP A 231 10.86 23.95 9.70
CA ASP A 231 11.27 22.61 10.14
C ASP A 231 10.16 21.93 10.96
N TYR A 232 10.13 20.60 10.93
CA TYR A 232 9.18 19.81 11.71
C TYR A 232 9.21 20.21 13.19
N ASP A 233 8.04 20.48 13.73
CA ASP A 233 7.84 20.87 15.11
C ASP A 233 6.63 20.09 15.67
N PRO A 234 6.84 19.13 16.58
CA PRO A 234 5.76 18.31 17.13
C PRO A 234 4.71 19.13 17.90
N GLU A 235 5.04 20.34 18.41
CA GLU A 235 4.08 21.21 19.07
C GLU A 235 3.09 21.87 18.08
N LYS A 236 3.45 21.88 16.79
CA LYS A 236 2.62 22.40 15.68
C LYS A 236 2.08 21.31 14.77
N TRP A 237 2.17 20.06 15.22
CA TRP A 237 1.71 18.90 14.48
C TRP A 237 0.76 18.07 15.33
N ASN A 238 -0.53 18.16 15.04
CA ASN A 238 -1.58 17.37 15.67
C ASN A 238 -2.58 16.92 14.60
N ILE A 239 -2.58 15.65 14.27
CA ILE A 239 -3.50 15.08 13.30
C ILE A 239 -4.55 14.26 14.04
N VAL A 240 -5.82 14.63 13.87
CA VAL A 240 -6.98 13.88 14.34
C VAL A 240 -7.52 13.08 13.15
N ALA A 241 -7.74 11.78 13.33
CA ALA A 241 -8.24 10.95 12.23
C ALA A 241 -9.73 11.24 11.95
N PRO A 242 -10.16 11.29 10.68
CA PRO A 242 -11.58 11.49 10.32
C PRO A 242 -12.53 10.47 10.94
N ALA A 243 -12.04 9.26 11.22
CA ALA A 243 -12.81 8.18 11.84
C ALA A 243 -13.06 8.39 13.34
N ASP A 244 -12.22 9.19 14.01
CA ASP A 244 -12.27 9.39 15.46
C ASP A 244 -13.02 10.68 15.83
N ASP A 245 -13.10 11.67 14.94
CA ASP A 245 -13.78 12.94 15.17
C ASP A 245 -14.42 13.51 13.90
N PRO A 246 -15.74 13.75 13.85
CA PRO A 246 -16.38 14.36 12.69
C PRO A 246 -15.91 15.78 12.39
N ASN A 247 -15.30 16.50 13.37
CA ASN A 247 -14.69 17.82 13.20
C ASN A 247 -13.15 17.73 13.11
N TRP A 248 -12.63 16.59 12.69
CA TRP A 248 -11.20 16.29 12.64
C TRP A 248 -10.36 17.39 11.99
N LEU A 249 -10.86 17.99 10.89
CA LEU A 249 -10.14 19.04 10.19
C LEU A 249 -10.01 20.32 11.04
N GLU A 250 -11.02 20.67 11.82
CA GLU A 250 -10.98 21.83 12.71
C GLU A 250 -10.04 21.60 13.89
N HIS A 251 -10.03 20.40 14.44
CA HIS A 251 -9.23 20.02 15.60
C HIS A 251 -7.80 19.59 15.25
N SER A 252 -7.48 19.47 13.97
CA SER A 252 -6.13 19.17 13.50
C SER A 252 -5.32 20.42 13.16
N MET A 253 -3.99 20.30 13.27
CA MET A 253 -3.03 21.33 12.92
C MET A 253 -1.75 20.67 12.38
N ALA A 254 -1.18 21.23 11.29
CA ALA A 254 0.10 20.79 10.72
C ALA A 254 0.76 21.96 9.94
N GLY A 255 1.25 22.96 10.68
CA GLY A 255 1.85 24.19 10.12
C GLY A 255 3.37 24.15 10.00
N THR A 256 3.94 22.96 9.77
CA THR A 256 5.38 22.71 9.61
C THR A 256 5.63 21.70 8.51
N SER A 257 6.89 21.44 8.15
CA SER A 257 7.26 20.31 7.30
C SER A 257 6.78 19.00 7.93
N TRP A 258 6.68 17.98 7.09
CA TRP A 258 6.45 16.61 7.53
C TRP A 258 7.57 16.15 8.46
N GLU A 259 7.23 15.32 9.42
CA GLU A 259 8.22 14.49 10.12
C GLU A 259 8.97 13.62 9.11
N PRO A 260 10.27 13.32 9.35
CA PRO A 260 11.03 12.41 8.49
C PRO A 260 10.28 11.10 8.25
N SER A 261 9.99 10.81 6.99
CA SER A 261 9.10 9.72 6.61
C SER A 261 9.88 8.41 6.37
N SER A 262 9.16 7.30 6.52
CA SER A 262 9.66 5.98 6.17
C SER A 262 8.51 5.08 5.70
N PHE A 263 8.84 3.99 5.01
CA PHE A 263 7.85 2.98 4.66
C PHE A 263 8.35 1.57 4.99
N ARG A 264 7.40 0.68 5.32
CA ARG A 264 7.66 -0.71 5.75
C ARG A 264 6.59 -1.64 5.19
N ILE A 265 6.91 -2.93 5.10
CA ILE A 265 5.90 -3.96 4.94
C ILE A 265 5.21 -4.19 6.28
N GLY A 266 3.87 -4.27 6.25
CA GLY A 266 3.06 -4.72 7.36
C GLY A 266 2.42 -6.07 7.06
N TYR A 267 2.27 -6.91 8.08
CA TYR A 267 1.64 -8.22 7.91
C TYR A 267 0.84 -8.64 9.15
N ALA A 268 -0.15 -9.50 8.92
CA ALA A 268 -0.94 -10.08 10.00
C ALA A 268 -0.03 -10.86 10.96
N LYS A 269 0.02 -10.47 12.22
CA LYS A 269 0.88 -11.09 13.23
C LYS A 269 0.60 -12.58 13.43
N GLU A 270 -0.63 -13.02 13.14
CA GLU A 270 -1.02 -14.43 13.15
C GLU A 270 -0.16 -15.30 12.22
N LEU A 271 0.40 -14.71 11.14
CA LEU A 271 1.30 -15.45 10.24
C LEU A 271 2.55 -15.96 10.95
N GLU A 272 3.00 -15.31 12.03
CA GLU A 272 4.17 -15.78 12.81
C GLU A 272 3.95 -17.18 13.40
N THR A 273 2.69 -17.58 13.62
CA THR A 273 2.32 -18.90 14.14
C THR A 273 1.74 -19.83 13.09
N SER A 274 0.93 -19.31 12.18
CA SER A 274 0.23 -20.13 11.16
C SER A 274 1.08 -20.43 9.93
N MET A 275 1.96 -19.49 9.53
CA MET A 275 2.83 -19.56 8.35
C MET A 275 4.21 -18.95 8.66
N PRO A 276 5.01 -19.52 9.58
CA PRO A 276 6.22 -18.88 10.11
C PRO A 276 7.25 -18.52 9.03
N LYS A 277 7.41 -19.32 7.98
CA LYS A 277 8.32 -19.00 6.88
C LYS A 277 7.86 -17.78 6.09
N ALA A 278 6.55 -17.64 5.84
CA ALA A 278 6.00 -16.45 5.18
C ALA A 278 6.20 -15.20 6.05
N ALA A 279 5.88 -15.27 7.33
CA ALA A 279 6.13 -14.19 8.28
C ALA A 279 7.62 -13.83 8.36
N GLY A 280 8.51 -14.83 8.41
CA GLY A 280 9.96 -14.65 8.41
C GLY A 280 10.44 -13.89 7.16
N LEU A 281 9.98 -14.28 5.98
CA LEU A 281 10.28 -13.57 4.73
C LEU A 281 9.76 -12.13 4.76
N LEU A 282 8.47 -11.90 5.08
CA LEU A 282 7.84 -10.58 5.14
C LEU A 282 8.56 -9.65 6.14
N LYS A 283 9.06 -10.21 7.24
CA LYS A 283 9.84 -9.49 8.24
C LYS A 283 11.17 -8.97 7.71
N GLN A 284 11.81 -9.66 6.76
CA GLN A 284 13.10 -9.28 6.18
C GLN A 284 12.99 -8.39 4.96
N LEU A 285 11.87 -8.48 4.21
CA LEU A 285 11.65 -7.75 2.98
C LEU A 285 11.89 -6.24 3.16
N SER A 286 12.69 -5.68 2.26
CA SER A 286 12.95 -4.23 2.22
C SER A 286 13.37 -3.79 0.82
N PHE A 287 12.95 -2.59 0.45
CA PHE A 287 13.26 -1.98 -0.82
C PHE A 287 14.14 -0.75 -0.60
N ALA A 288 15.20 -0.61 -1.40
CA ALA A 288 16.00 0.60 -1.41
C ALA A 288 15.20 1.74 -2.10
N PRO A 289 15.49 3.01 -1.78
CA PRO A 289 14.84 4.13 -2.46
C PRO A 289 14.93 4.06 -3.99
N ILE A 290 16.05 3.59 -4.53
CA ILE A 290 16.22 3.43 -5.98
C ILE A 290 15.27 2.38 -6.57
N ASP A 291 14.96 1.30 -5.83
CA ASP A 291 13.99 0.28 -6.27
C ASP A 291 12.63 0.92 -6.50
N SER A 292 12.13 1.74 -5.54
CA SER A 292 10.83 2.42 -5.64
C SER A 292 10.80 3.44 -6.78
N ILE A 293 11.91 4.15 -7.03
CA ILE A 293 12.03 5.08 -8.17
C ILE A 293 11.93 4.30 -9.49
N ASP A 294 12.67 3.22 -9.64
CA ASP A 294 12.68 2.42 -10.87
C ASP A 294 11.33 1.71 -11.08
N MET A 295 10.72 1.18 -10.02
CA MET A 295 9.39 0.58 -10.06
C MET A 295 8.32 1.57 -10.54
N SER A 296 8.25 2.76 -9.93
CA SER A 296 7.29 3.79 -10.33
C SER A 296 7.55 4.30 -11.75
N TYR A 297 8.82 4.44 -12.16
CA TYR A 297 9.20 4.84 -13.51
C TYR A 297 8.74 3.82 -14.56
N LYS A 298 9.06 2.55 -14.37
CA LYS A 298 8.69 1.48 -15.30
C LYS A 298 7.16 1.37 -15.48
N VAL A 299 6.41 1.55 -14.38
CA VAL A 299 4.94 1.48 -14.44
C VAL A 299 4.33 2.72 -15.08
N LEU A 300 4.69 3.93 -14.63
CA LEU A 300 3.98 5.16 -15.02
C LEU A 300 4.55 5.79 -16.29
N VAL A 301 5.84 5.59 -16.60
CA VAL A 301 6.49 6.18 -17.78
C VAL A 301 6.61 5.18 -18.91
N ASP A 302 7.13 3.98 -18.62
CA ASP A 302 7.33 2.95 -19.64
C ASP A 302 6.04 2.14 -19.91
N GLY A 303 5.01 2.26 -19.05
CA GLY A 303 3.72 1.56 -19.21
C GLY A 303 3.80 0.06 -18.99
N ILE A 304 4.83 -0.42 -18.27
CA ILE A 304 5.02 -1.85 -17.99
C ILE A 304 4.08 -2.28 -16.85
N ALA A 305 3.45 -3.43 -17.00
CA ALA A 305 2.57 -3.96 -15.97
C ALA A 305 3.32 -4.21 -14.65
N PRO A 306 2.73 -3.88 -13.47
CA PRO A 306 3.39 -4.08 -12.17
C PRO A 306 3.89 -5.50 -11.93
N GLU A 307 3.19 -6.51 -12.43
CA GLU A 307 3.59 -7.92 -12.36
C GLU A 307 4.90 -8.19 -13.11
N GLU A 308 5.07 -7.62 -14.31
CA GLU A 308 6.29 -7.77 -15.12
C GLU A 308 7.47 -7.03 -14.50
N VAL A 309 7.22 -5.84 -13.93
CA VAL A 309 8.24 -5.09 -13.19
C VAL A 309 8.69 -5.87 -11.96
N ALA A 310 7.77 -6.48 -11.23
CA ALA A 310 8.07 -7.33 -10.07
C ALA A 310 8.93 -8.54 -10.47
N SER A 311 8.56 -9.25 -11.55
CA SER A 311 9.32 -10.40 -12.07
C SER A 311 10.76 -10.00 -12.44
N SER A 312 10.93 -8.85 -13.10
CA SER A 312 12.25 -8.32 -13.46
C SER A 312 13.08 -7.99 -12.23
N TRP A 313 12.48 -7.30 -11.25
CA TRP A 313 13.15 -6.96 -9.99
C TRP A 313 13.58 -8.21 -9.21
N ILE A 314 12.70 -9.23 -9.12
CA ILE A 314 13.03 -10.52 -8.48
C ILE A 314 14.21 -11.19 -9.17
N ALA A 315 14.24 -11.21 -10.51
CA ALA A 315 15.35 -11.79 -11.27
C ALA A 315 16.69 -11.08 -11.01
N GLU A 316 16.68 -9.76 -10.88
CA GLU A 316 17.84 -8.92 -10.61
C GLU A 316 18.33 -8.99 -9.15
N ASN A 317 17.46 -9.43 -8.20
CA ASN A 317 17.74 -9.42 -6.75
C ASN A 317 17.79 -10.82 -6.12
N ARG A 318 18.06 -11.87 -6.89
CA ARG A 318 18.05 -13.28 -6.41
C ARG A 318 18.95 -13.53 -5.21
N GLU A 319 20.12 -12.93 -5.15
CA GLU A 319 21.06 -13.08 -4.02
C GLU A 319 20.46 -12.51 -2.73
N LYS A 320 19.93 -11.30 -2.79
CA LYS A 320 19.25 -10.63 -1.66
C LYS A 320 18.02 -11.42 -1.18
N ILE A 321 17.23 -11.98 -2.12
CA ILE A 321 16.07 -12.80 -1.80
C ILE A 321 16.50 -14.09 -1.10
N SER A 322 17.57 -14.75 -1.57
CA SER A 322 18.11 -15.95 -0.91
C SER A 322 18.54 -15.68 0.52
N GLU A 323 19.19 -14.55 0.78
CA GLU A 323 19.53 -14.15 2.15
C GLU A 323 18.30 -13.92 3.05
N TRP A 324 17.23 -13.39 2.50
CA TRP A 324 15.98 -13.20 3.25
C TRP A 324 15.29 -14.54 3.58
N LEU A 325 15.30 -15.48 2.63
CA LEU A 325 14.75 -16.82 2.83
C LEU A 325 15.56 -17.61 3.87
N GLU A 326 16.90 -17.51 3.85
CA GLU A 326 17.75 -18.13 4.87
C GLU A 326 17.48 -17.59 6.29
N LYS A 327 17.21 -16.28 6.40
CA LYS A 327 16.88 -15.64 7.68
C LYS A 327 15.43 -15.92 8.14
N ALA A 328 14.60 -16.40 7.24
CA ALA A 328 13.20 -16.76 7.51
C ALA A 328 13.02 -18.19 8.04
N GLU A 329 14.06 -19.03 8.02
CA GLU A 329 14.08 -20.37 8.61
C GLU A 329 14.29 -20.33 10.12
#